data_a1833273028a80e0a64c139764b1d337
#
_entry.id   a1833273028a80e0a64c139764b1d337
#
_cell.length_a   1.000
_cell.length_b   1.000
_cell.length_c   1.000
_cell.angle_alpha   90.00
_cell.angle_beta   90.00
_cell.angle_gamma   90.00
#
_symmetry.space_group_name_H-M   'P 1'
#
loop_
_entity.id
_entity.type
_entity.pdbx_description
1 polymer ?
#
loop_
_entity_poly.entity_id
_entity_poly.type
_entity_poly.pdbx_seq_one_letter_code
_entity_poly.pdbx_strand_id
1 'polypeptide(L)'
;MTDYKNLKLIASSSPHIRSNEDTRSIMLDVIIALLPALAWSVYCFGWKALLLTAVSVVSCVFWEWAYRKLMKKSNMVGDLSAVVTGILLSFVCPVDLPWWAVIIGAFFSIVVVKQLYGGIGCNFLNPALAGRAFLLASYATAMTTWAIPRIRPDVTSAATPLQIMKEGTVEAFTTLTSNYSVSDMFLGKIGGSLGEVSSLCLLVGGVFLLIRKVISWHTPVAYIGTVAILTLIAAPAGISGVDYMLYNVFGGGLMLGSIFMATDYATSPVTKPGQLVFGIGCGLLTCFIRRFGSYPEGVCYSILIMNCTTWLLDKYIRPTIYGAVKKEKKEKKEATK
;
A
#
# COMPACT_ATOMS: atom_id res chain seq x y z
N MET A 1 -0.64 -35.78 -45.07
CA MET A 1 -1.35 -34.61 -45.60
C MET A 1 -2.43 -34.23 -44.60
N THR A 2 -2.27 -33.15 -43.91
CA THR A 2 -3.27 -32.63 -42.94
C THR A 2 -4.50 -32.19 -43.70
N ASP A 3 -5.65 -32.76 -43.40
CA ASP A 3 -6.92 -32.48 -44.05
C ASP A 3 -7.43 -31.07 -43.63
N TYR A 4 -7.17 -30.08 -44.45
CA TYR A 4 -7.54 -28.65 -44.21
C TYR A 4 -9.03 -28.37 -44.40
N LYS A 5 -9.84 -29.34 -44.89
CA LYS A 5 -11.27 -29.13 -45.17
C LYS A 5 -12.15 -29.05 -43.90
N ASN A 6 -11.66 -29.53 -42.76
CA ASN A 6 -12.43 -29.55 -41.48
C ASN A 6 -11.94 -28.52 -40.45
N LEU A 7 -11.00 -27.62 -40.78
CA LEU A 7 -10.54 -26.58 -39.90
C LEU A 7 -11.59 -25.46 -39.81
N LYS A 8 -12.28 -25.34 -38.67
CA LYS A 8 -13.08 -24.18 -38.36
C LYS A 8 -12.13 -23.03 -38.03
N LEU A 9 -11.84 -22.21 -39.03
CA LEU A 9 -11.07 -20.98 -38.87
C LEU A 9 -11.96 -19.92 -38.21
N ILE A 10 -11.54 -19.44 -37.03
CA ILE A 10 -12.21 -18.34 -36.34
C ILE A 10 -11.44 -17.06 -36.69
N ALA A 11 -12.07 -16.15 -37.40
CA ALA A 11 -11.53 -14.81 -37.60
C ALA A 11 -11.76 -14.00 -36.32
N SER A 12 -10.69 -13.72 -35.57
CA SER A 12 -10.73 -12.83 -34.40
C SER A 12 -9.98 -11.53 -34.68
N SER A 13 -10.45 -10.44 -34.10
CA SER A 13 -9.70 -9.18 -34.15
C SER A 13 -8.38 -9.29 -33.37
N SER A 14 -7.35 -8.59 -33.84
CA SER A 14 -6.07 -8.45 -33.12
C SER A 14 -6.27 -7.89 -31.70
N PRO A 15 -5.54 -8.39 -30.66
CA PRO A 15 -4.47 -9.39 -30.73
C PRO A 15 -5.00 -10.83 -30.74
N HIS A 16 -4.35 -11.71 -31.53
CA HIS A 16 -4.74 -13.13 -31.63
C HIS A 16 -4.28 -13.97 -30.45
N ILE A 17 -3.22 -13.55 -29.75
CA ILE A 17 -2.72 -14.21 -28.53
C ILE A 17 -3.16 -13.35 -27.36
N ARG A 18 -3.95 -13.92 -26.45
CA ARG A 18 -4.45 -13.26 -25.24
C ARG A 18 -3.96 -14.00 -24.00
N SER A 19 -3.65 -13.26 -22.93
CA SER A 19 -3.44 -13.86 -21.62
C SER A 19 -4.76 -14.34 -21.05
N ASN A 20 -4.72 -15.44 -20.28
CA ASN A 20 -5.87 -15.93 -19.51
C ASN A 20 -6.08 -15.15 -18.21
N GLU A 21 -5.21 -14.17 -17.92
CA GLU A 21 -5.30 -13.38 -16.69
C GLU A 21 -6.27 -12.22 -16.89
N ASP A 22 -7.35 -12.26 -16.13
CA ASP A 22 -8.35 -11.19 -16.04
C ASP A 22 -8.11 -10.31 -14.81
N THR A 23 -8.64 -9.08 -14.83
CA THR A 23 -8.60 -8.18 -13.67
C THR A 23 -9.13 -8.84 -12.41
N ARG A 24 -10.17 -9.67 -12.53
CA ARG A 24 -10.74 -10.41 -11.42
C ARG A 24 -9.76 -11.42 -10.80
N SER A 25 -8.98 -12.15 -11.61
CA SER A 25 -7.99 -13.11 -11.11
C SER A 25 -6.86 -12.41 -10.36
N ILE A 26 -6.39 -11.27 -10.88
CA ILE A 26 -5.35 -10.45 -10.23
C ILE A 26 -5.85 -9.92 -8.89
N MET A 27 -7.07 -9.38 -8.83
CA MET A 27 -7.65 -8.87 -7.58
C MET A 27 -7.91 -10.00 -6.56
N LEU A 28 -8.26 -11.19 -7.03
CA LEU A 28 -8.40 -12.37 -6.19
C LEU A 28 -7.05 -12.80 -5.59
N ASP A 29 -5.98 -12.80 -6.38
CA ASP A 29 -4.62 -13.08 -5.87
C ASP A 29 -4.23 -12.08 -4.76
N VAL A 30 -4.56 -10.79 -4.91
CA VAL A 30 -4.32 -9.79 -3.87
C VAL A 30 -5.13 -10.07 -2.61
N ILE A 31 -6.40 -10.48 -2.74
CA ILE A 31 -7.23 -10.86 -1.59
C ILE A 31 -6.61 -12.07 -0.87
N ILE A 32 -6.20 -13.11 -1.60
CA ILE A 32 -5.54 -14.29 -1.03
C ILE A 32 -4.26 -13.90 -0.29
N ALA A 33 -3.46 -12.99 -0.84
CA ALA A 33 -2.23 -12.50 -0.23
C ALA A 33 -2.47 -11.73 1.08
N LEU A 34 -3.65 -11.10 1.24
CA LEU A 34 -4.02 -10.36 2.46
C LEU A 34 -4.67 -11.26 3.54
N LEU A 35 -5.16 -12.47 3.18
CA LEU A 35 -5.81 -13.36 4.14
C LEU A 35 -4.94 -13.74 5.35
N PRO A 36 -3.64 -14.05 5.23
CA PRO A 36 -2.79 -14.35 6.39
C PRO A 36 -2.73 -13.18 7.39
N ALA A 37 -2.62 -11.94 6.89
CA ALA A 37 -2.61 -10.75 7.73
C ALA A 37 -3.97 -10.52 8.40
N LEU A 38 -5.08 -10.76 7.69
CA LEU A 38 -6.43 -10.71 8.26
C LEU A 38 -6.63 -11.75 9.36
N ALA A 39 -6.21 -13.00 9.12
CA ALA A 39 -6.32 -14.06 10.11
C ALA A 39 -5.53 -13.73 11.39
N TRP A 40 -4.30 -13.20 11.24
CA TRP A 40 -3.50 -12.76 12.37
C TRP A 40 -4.14 -11.58 13.12
N SER A 41 -4.72 -10.62 12.41
CA SER A 41 -5.44 -9.49 13.01
C SER A 41 -6.64 -9.95 13.82
N VAL A 42 -7.39 -10.94 13.33
CA VAL A 42 -8.52 -11.55 14.06
C VAL A 42 -8.04 -12.27 15.31
N TYR A 43 -6.89 -12.95 15.25
CA TYR A 43 -6.28 -13.60 16.40
C TYR A 43 -5.86 -12.57 17.47
N CYS A 44 -5.25 -11.44 17.06
CA CYS A 44 -4.78 -10.39 17.97
C CYS A 44 -5.90 -9.57 18.60
N PHE A 45 -6.89 -9.13 17.80
CA PHE A 45 -7.93 -8.18 18.22
C PHE A 45 -9.30 -8.83 18.40
N GLY A 46 -9.47 -10.07 17.93
CA GLY A 46 -10.71 -10.83 18.01
C GLY A 46 -11.73 -10.44 16.95
N TRP A 47 -12.99 -10.76 17.20
CA TRP A 47 -14.09 -10.65 16.24
C TRP A 47 -14.38 -9.22 15.77
N LYS A 48 -14.00 -8.19 16.54
CA LYS A 48 -14.14 -6.78 16.15
C LYS A 48 -13.36 -6.48 14.88
N ALA A 49 -12.17 -7.08 14.70
CA ALA A 49 -11.37 -6.93 13.49
C ALA A 49 -12.09 -7.47 12.25
N LEU A 50 -12.70 -8.64 12.37
CA LEU A 50 -13.49 -9.24 11.29
C LEU A 50 -14.73 -8.39 10.96
N LEU A 51 -15.42 -7.90 11.98
CA LEU A 51 -16.60 -7.05 11.81
C LEU A 51 -16.24 -5.76 11.08
N LEU A 52 -15.17 -5.06 11.50
CA LEU A 52 -14.75 -3.82 10.86
C LEU A 52 -14.37 -4.05 9.39
N THR A 53 -13.64 -5.14 9.10
CA THR A 53 -13.28 -5.51 7.72
C THR A 53 -14.53 -5.84 6.90
N ALA A 54 -15.48 -6.58 7.44
CA ALA A 54 -16.72 -6.90 6.76
C ALA A 54 -17.55 -5.64 6.45
N VAL A 55 -17.70 -4.73 7.42
CA VAL A 55 -18.38 -3.44 7.22
C VAL A 55 -17.70 -2.61 6.15
N SER A 56 -16.36 -2.54 6.17
CA SER A 56 -15.60 -1.80 5.16
C SER A 56 -15.81 -2.37 3.75
N VAL A 57 -15.70 -3.69 3.59
CA VAL A 57 -15.87 -4.36 2.30
C VAL A 57 -17.30 -4.19 1.77
N VAL A 58 -18.30 -4.47 2.61
CA VAL A 58 -19.72 -4.33 2.21
C VAL A 58 -20.03 -2.88 1.83
N SER A 59 -19.53 -1.91 2.59
CA SER A 59 -19.72 -0.48 2.28
C SER A 59 -19.05 -0.08 0.97
N CYS A 60 -17.82 -0.53 0.70
CA CYS A 60 -17.14 -0.24 -0.56
C CYS A 60 -17.88 -0.82 -1.77
N VAL A 61 -18.34 -2.07 -1.68
CA VAL A 61 -19.11 -2.73 -2.74
C VAL A 61 -20.46 -2.04 -2.93
N PHE A 62 -21.13 -1.68 -1.84
CA PHE A 62 -22.41 -0.96 -1.90
C PHE A 62 -22.26 0.40 -2.58
N TRP A 63 -21.26 1.21 -2.22
CA TRP A 63 -21.04 2.53 -2.80
C TRP A 63 -20.65 2.45 -4.28
N GLU A 64 -19.87 1.44 -4.69
CA GLU A 64 -19.56 1.22 -6.09
C GLU A 64 -20.81 0.85 -6.90
N TRP A 65 -21.61 -0.07 -6.40
CA TRP A 65 -22.89 -0.47 -7.02
C TRP A 65 -23.85 0.72 -7.10
N ALA A 66 -24.06 1.44 -5.99
CA ALA A 66 -25.00 2.57 -5.91
C ALA A 66 -24.61 3.69 -6.88
N TYR A 67 -23.33 4.07 -6.93
CA TYR A 67 -22.85 5.09 -7.86
C TYR A 67 -23.06 4.68 -9.32
N ARG A 68 -22.69 3.45 -9.69
CA ARG A 68 -22.84 2.97 -11.07
C ARG A 68 -24.28 2.86 -11.49
N LYS A 69 -25.17 2.42 -10.59
CA LYS A 69 -26.61 2.37 -10.83
C LYS A 69 -27.19 3.78 -11.01
N LEU A 70 -26.81 4.74 -10.16
CA LEU A 70 -27.25 6.12 -10.24
C LEU A 70 -26.82 6.80 -11.55
N MET A 71 -25.57 6.56 -11.97
CA MET A 71 -25.00 7.13 -13.20
C MET A 71 -25.32 6.31 -14.46
N LYS A 72 -26.16 5.27 -14.36
CA LYS A 72 -26.54 4.37 -15.47
C LYS A 72 -25.33 3.77 -16.22
N LYS A 73 -24.23 3.51 -15.50
CA LYS A 73 -23.03 2.85 -16.04
C LYS A 73 -23.15 1.33 -15.93
N SER A 74 -22.40 0.61 -16.78
CA SER A 74 -22.32 -0.86 -16.70
C SER A 74 -21.83 -1.33 -15.32
N ASN A 75 -22.42 -2.39 -14.79
CA ASN A 75 -22.04 -2.93 -13.49
C ASN A 75 -20.69 -3.68 -13.60
N MET A 76 -19.67 -3.28 -12.83
CA MET A 76 -18.34 -3.91 -12.77
C MET A 76 -18.00 -4.39 -11.35
N VAL A 77 -18.97 -4.53 -10.46
CA VAL A 77 -18.75 -5.01 -9.08
C VAL A 77 -18.07 -6.40 -9.05
N GLY A 78 -18.20 -7.16 -10.14
CA GLY A 78 -17.58 -8.49 -10.28
C GLY A 78 -16.06 -8.52 -10.44
N ASP A 79 -15.40 -7.36 -10.62
CA ASP A 79 -13.93 -7.27 -10.75
C ASP A 79 -13.17 -7.38 -9.42
N LEU A 80 -13.88 -7.44 -8.28
CA LEU A 80 -13.35 -7.54 -6.91
C LEU A 80 -12.50 -6.34 -6.44
N SER A 81 -12.35 -5.30 -7.24
CA SER A 81 -11.51 -4.15 -6.88
C SER A 81 -12.05 -3.35 -5.68
N ALA A 82 -13.39 -3.28 -5.52
CA ALA A 82 -14.01 -2.67 -4.34
C ALA A 82 -13.76 -3.49 -3.08
N VAL A 83 -13.70 -4.82 -3.20
CA VAL A 83 -13.38 -5.72 -2.09
C VAL A 83 -11.95 -5.49 -1.62
N VAL A 84 -10.97 -5.43 -2.54
CA VAL A 84 -9.58 -5.10 -2.23
C VAL A 84 -9.48 -3.75 -1.55
N THR A 85 -10.13 -2.71 -2.09
CA THR A 85 -10.13 -1.37 -1.47
C THR A 85 -10.72 -1.41 -0.06
N GLY A 86 -11.80 -2.17 0.16
CA GLY A 86 -12.42 -2.32 1.48
C GLY A 86 -11.52 -3.02 2.50
N ILE A 87 -10.82 -4.09 2.11
CA ILE A 87 -9.84 -4.78 2.97
C ILE A 87 -8.67 -3.85 3.29
N LEU A 88 -8.09 -3.18 2.30
CA LEU A 88 -6.98 -2.27 2.51
C LEU A 88 -7.38 -1.06 3.38
N LEU A 89 -8.59 -0.52 3.20
CA LEU A 89 -9.10 0.56 4.04
C LEU A 89 -9.25 0.12 5.49
N SER A 90 -9.81 -1.06 5.74
CA SER A 90 -9.91 -1.59 7.11
C SER A 90 -8.55 -1.82 7.74
N PHE A 91 -7.58 -2.29 6.96
CA PHE A 91 -6.21 -2.57 7.43
C PHE A 91 -5.46 -1.33 7.90
N VAL A 92 -5.77 -0.17 7.35
CA VAL A 92 -5.15 1.10 7.75
C VAL A 92 -5.95 1.86 8.83
N CYS A 93 -7.04 1.28 9.34
CA CYS A 93 -7.86 1.85 10.39
C CYS A 93 -7.62 1.16 11.75
N PRO A 94 -7.81 1.87 12.88
CA PRO A 94 -7.85 1.26 14.21
C PRO A 94 -9.06 0.33 14.36
N VAL A 95 -8.93 -0.70 15.21
CA VAL A 95 -9.99 -1.71 15.47
C VAL A 95 -11.23 -1.11 16.14
N ASP A 96 -11.02 -0.14 17.02
CA ASP A 96 -12.10 0.50 17.78
C ASP A 96 -12.74 1.69 17.05
N LEU A 97 -12.41 1.89 15.76
CA LEU A 97 -13.04 2.92 14.95
C LEU A 97 -14.55 2.65 14.82
N PRO A 98 -15.42 3.66 15.05
CA PRO A 98 -16.85 3.50 14.87
C PRO A 98 -17.21 3.04 13.46
N TRP A 99 -18.11 2.05 13.34
CA TRP A 99 -18.52 1.47 12.06
C TRP A 99 -19.06 2.50 11.07
N TRP A 100 -19.78 3.53 11.54
CA TRP A 100 -20.29 4.60 10.70
C TRP A 100 -19.17 5.46 10.07
N ALA A 101 -18.06 5.66 10.78
CA ALA A 101 -16.89 6.37 10.22
C ALA A 101 -16.27 5.59 9.07
N VAL A 102 -16.18 4.26 9.19
CA VAL A 102 -15.69 3.40 8.11
C VAL A 102 -16.58 3.50 6.87
N ILE A 103 -17.91 3.60 7.03
CA ILE A 103 -18.84 3.77 5.91
C ILE A 103 -18.61 5.10 5.19
N ILE A 104 -18.34 6.19 5.94
CA ILE A 104 -18.01 7.49 5.37
C ILE A 104 -16.65 7.43 4.64
N GLY A 105 -15.65 6.79 5.25
CA GLY A 105 -14.34 6.56 4.60
C GLY A 105 -14.45 5.75 3.32
N ALA A 106 -15.26 4.70 3.31
CA ALA A 106 -15.56 3.89 2.14
C ALA A 106 -16.26 4.69 1.03
N PHE A 107 -17.22 5.56 1.40
CA PHE A 107 -17.84 6.48 0.46
C PHE A 107 -16.79 7.37 -0.23
N PHE A 108 -15.95 8.02 0.57
CA PHE A 108 -14.91 8.89 0.03
C PHE A 108 -13.94 8.13 -0.88
N SER A 109 -13.45 6.96 -0.43
CA SER A 109 -12.54 6.11 -1.20
C SER A 109 -13.13 5.69 -2.55
N ILE A 110 -14.35 5.19 -2.55
CA ILE A 110 -14.95 4.59 -3.75
C ILE A 110 -15.59 5.65 -4.63
N VAL A 111 -16.43 6.53 -4.10
CA VAL A 111 -17.16 7.49 -4.92
C VAL A 111 -16.26 8.61 -5.37
N VAL A 112 -15.60 9.29 -4.42
CA VAL A 112 -14.83 10.50 -4.72
C VAL A 112 -13.52 10.17 -5.43
N VAL A 113 -12.75 9.20 -4.93
CA VAL A 113 -11.38 8.94 -5.44
C VAL A 113 -11.38 7.97 -6.62
N LYS A 114 -12.28 6.98 -6.67
CA LYS A 114 -12.27 5.95 -7.71
C LYS A 114 -13.32 6.22 -8.81
N GLN A 115 -14.59 6.36 -8.45
CA GLN A 115 -15.69 6.35 -9.43
C GLN A 115 -15.88 7.67 -10.19
N LEU A 116 -15.63 8.82 -9.55
CA LEU A 116 -15.71 10.13 -10.21
C LEU A 116 -14.67 10.25 -11.34
N TYR A 117 -13.50 9.63 -11.19
CA TYR A 117 -12.44 9.63 -12.21
C TYR A 117 -12.60 8.59 -13.31
N GLY A 118 -13.59 7.72 -13.23
CA GLY A 118 -13.89 6.74 -14.29
C GLY A 118 -13.92 5.28 -13.83
N GLY A 119 -13.51 4.98 -12.61
CA GLY A 119 -13.48 3.64 -12.04
C GLY A 119 -12.08 3.05 -12.00
N ILE A 120 -11.98 1.71 -12.12
CA ILE A 120 -10.70 1.01 -12.02
C ILE A 120 -9.70 1.50 -13.08
N GLY A 121 -8.47 1.72 -12.68
CA GLY A 121 -7.39 2.15 -13.57
C GLY A 121 -7.36 3.64 -13.93
N CYS A 122 -8.40 4.43 -13.58
CA CYS A 122 -8.48 5.86 -13.85
C CYS A 122 -8.20 6.74 -12.60
N ASN A 123 -8.06 6.13 -11.43
CA ASN A 123 -7.78 6.84 -10.18
C ASN A 123 -6.33 7.34 -10.15
N PHE A 124 -6.13 8.61 -9.82
CA PHE A 124 -4.78 9.20 -9.68
C PHE A 124 -4.18 9.03 -8.28
N LEU A 125 -4.99 8.67 -7.29
CA LEU A 125 -4.60 8.37 -5.91
C LEU A 125 -5.03 6.95 -5.56
N ASN A 126 -4.30 6.32 -4.63
CA ASN A 126 -4.74 5.06 -4.03
C ASN A 126 -6.01 5.32 -3.20
N PRO A 127 -7.17 4.67 -3.53
CA PRO A 127 -8.45 4.98 -2.90
C PRO A 127 -8.47 4.65 -1.41
N ALA A 128 -7.85 3.56 -0.96
CA ALA A 128 -7.82 3.17 0.45
C ALA A 128 -7.03 4.18 1.30
N LEU A 129 -5.87 4.64 0.79
CA LEU A 129 -5.06 5.66 1.47
C LEU A 129 -5.73 7.03 1.49
N ALA A 130 -6.38 7.41 0.41
CA ALA A 130 -7.14 8.66 0.36
C ALA A 130 -8.31 8.66 1.35
N GLY A 131 -9.02 7.52 1.48
CA GLY A 131 -10.05 7.35 2.50
C GLY A 131 -9.50 7.43 3.91
N ARG A 132 -8.33 6.82 4.19
CA ARG A 132 -7.64 6.97 5.47
C ARG A 132 -7.26 8.41 5.75
N ALA A 133 -6.67 9.11 4.79
CA ALA A 133 -6.28 10.50 4.95
C ALA A 133 -7.47 11.40 5.27
N PHE A 134 -8.61 11.17 4.59
CA PHE A 134 -9.87 11.86 4.88
C PHE A 134 -10.38 11.58 6.30
N LEU A 135 -10.39 10.29 6.72
CA LEU A 135 -10.80 9.91 8.07
C LEU A 135 -9.88 10.52 9.14
N LEU A 136 -8.57 10.52 8.90
CA LEU A 136 -7.61 11.09 9.84
C LEU A 136 -7.76 12.61 9.96
N ALA A 137 -8.07 13.30 8.88
CA ALA A 137 -8.33 14.74 8.89
C ALA A 137 -9.65 15.09 9.57
N SER A 138 -10.70 14.27 9.39
CA SER A 138 -12.05 14.54 9.92
C SER A 138 -12.26 14.01 11.34
N TYR A 139 -11.66 12.87 11.69
CA TYR A 139 -11.86 12.13 12.94
C TYR A 139 -10.53 11.76 13.59
N ALA A 140 -9.63 12.75 13.75
CA ALA A 140 -8.26 12.54 14.21
C ALA A 140 -8.18 11.73 15.52
N THR A 141 -8.98 12.07 16.53
CA THR A 141 -8.98 11.37 17.82
C THR A 141 -9.32 9.89 17.68
N ALA A 142 -10.37 9.56 16.93
CA ALA A 142 -10.79 8.16 16.72
C ALA A 142 -9.75 7.37 15.90
N MET A 143 -9.05 8.03 14.98
CA MET A 143 -8.03 7.42 14.12
C MET A 143 -6.67 7.27 14.79
N THR A 144 -6.42 7.95 15.90
CA THR A 144 -5.14 7.86 16.66
C THR A 144 -5.28 7.09 17.98
N THR A 145 -6.46 6.60 18.30
CA THR A 145 -6.70 5.74 19.47
C THR A 145 -6.47 4.28 19.09
N TRP A 146 -5.47 3.66 19.66
CA TRP A 146 -5.06 2.30 19.32
C TRP A 146 -5.54 1.28 20.34
N ALA A 147 -6.05 0.15 19.85
CA ALA A 147 -6.46 -0.96 20.70
C ALA A 147 -5.24 -1.75 21.19
N ILE A 148 -5.28 -2.20 22.43
CA ILE A 148 -4.29 -3.10 23.01
C ILE A 148 -4.58 -4.53 22.52
N PRO A 149 -3.58 -5.25 21.95
CA PRO A 149 -3.79 -6.63 21.53
C PRO A 149 -4.13 -7.54 22.69
N ARG A 150 -5.06 -8.47 22.51
CA ARG A 150 -5.44 -9.47 23.53
C ARG A 150 -4.29 -10.36 23.99
N ILE A 151 -3.27 -10.51 23.14
CA ILE A 151 -2.08 -11.34 23.42
C ILE A 151 -1.18 -10.72 24.48
N ARG A 152 -1.30 -9.40 24.72
CA ARG A 152 -0.50 -8.67 25.71
C ARG A 152 -1.38 -7.76 26.58
N PRO A 153 -2.12 -8.35 27.52
CA PRO A 153 -2.93 -7.57 28.47
C PRO A 153 -2.08 -6.74 29.45
N ASP A 154 -0.78 -7.06 29.60
CA ASP A 154 0.13 -6.39 30.54
C ASP A 154 0.61 -5.02 30.08
N VAL A 155 0.39 -4.66 28.82
CA VAL A 155 0.78 -3.36 28.26
C VAL A 155 -0.26 -2.31 28.65
N THR A 156 0.12 -1.39 29.52
CA THR A 156 -0.77 -0.34 30.05
C THR A 156 -0.90 0.88 29.13
N SER A 157 -0.07 0.99 28.07
CA SER A 157 -0.06 2.13 27.15
C SER A 157 -0.54 1.75 25.75
N ALA A 158 -1.49 2.49 25.21
CA ALA A 158 -1.97 2.37 23.83
C ALA A 158 -1.06 3.10 22.81
N ALA A 159 0.10 3.64 23.24
CA ALA A 159 1.02 4.32 22.34
C ALA A 159 1.70 3.31 21.38
N THR A 160 1.72 3.64 20.09
CA THR A 160 2.43 2.81 19.12
C THR A 160 3.95 2.96 19.27
N PRO A 161 4.74 1.92 18.93
CA PRO A 161 6.20 2.03 18.94
C PRO A 161 6.75 3.26 18.22
N LEU A 162 6.17 3.64 17.08
CA LEU A 162 6.57 4.84 16.35
C LEU A 162 6.24 6.14 17.07
N GLN A 163 5.18 6.19 17.85
CA GLN A 163 4.84 7.35 18.66
C GLN A 163 5.86 7.58 19.77
N ILE A 164 6.28 6.51 20.45
CA ILE A 164 7.33 6.54 21.46
C ILE A 164 8.67 6.97 20.84
N MET A 165 9.02 6.41 19.68
CA MET A 165 10.27 6.76 18.98
C MET A 165 10.31 8.22 18.53
N LYS A 166 9.17 8.84 18.25
CA LYS A 166 9.07 10.23 17.83
C LYS A 166 9.53 11.20 18.92
N GLU A 167 9.45 10.85 20.19
CA GLU A 167 9.97 11.66 21.29
C GLU A 167 11.48 11.86 21.19
N GLY A 168 12.20 10.95 20.49
CA GLY A 168 13.61 11.08 20.14
C GLY A 168 14.59 11.05 21.30
N THR A 169 14.13 10.71 22.50
CA THR A 169 14.95 10.60 23.70
C THR A 169 15.46 9.17 23.87
N VAL A 170 16.66 9.03 24.45
CA VAL A 170 17.25 7.70 24.76
C VAL A 170 16.38 6.96 25.77
N GLU A 171 15.78 7.67 26.72
CA GLU A 171 14.88 7.12 27.73
C GLU A 171 13.61 6.54 27.09
N ALA A 172 13.00 7.23 26.14
CA ALA A 172 11.85 6.72 25.41
C ALA A 172 12.20 5.46 24.61
N PHE A 173 13.39 5.41 24.00
CA PHE A 173 13.86 4.25 23.27
C PHE A 173 14.18 3.06 24.21
N THR A 174 14.78 3.28 25.35
CA THR A 174 15.01 2.21 26.35
C THR A 174 13.68 1.68 26.90
N THR A 175 12.70 2.53 27.12
CA THR A 175 11.34 2.12 27.50
C THR A 175 10.67 1.31 26.38
N LEU A 176 10.87 1.70 25.14
CA LEU A 176 10.37 0.96 23.98
C LEU A 176 10.99 -0.44 23.90
N THR A 177 12.32 -0.55 24.01
CA THR A 177 13.04 -1.83 23.91
C THR A 177 12.75 -2.77 25.09
N SER A 178 12.46 -2.23 26.27
CA SER A 178 12.04 -3.03 27.41
C SER A 178 10.62 -3.61 27.23
N ASN A 179 9.73 -2.87 26.58
CA ASN A 179 8.34 -3.26 26.37
C ASN A 179 8.13 -4.09 25.10
N TYR A 180 8.85 -3.81 24.04
CA TYR A 180 8.67 -4.43 22.72
C TYR A 180 10.01 -4.91 22.17
N SER A 181 10.16 -6.22 22.02
CA SER A 181 11.29 -6.79 21.27
C SER A 181 11.09 -6.63 19.76
N VAL A 182 12.18 -6.57 18.99
CA VAL A 182 12.14 -6.57 17.53
C VAL A 182 11.38 -7.79 16.99
N SER A 183 11.52 -8.95 17.64
CA SER A 183 10.76 -10.16 17.28
C SER A 183 9.25 -10.00 17.50
N ASP A 184 8.83 -9.27 18.52
CA ASP A 184 7.42 -8.99 18.78
C ASP A 184 6.82 -8.08 17.70
N MET A 185 7.60 -7.10 17.22
CA MET A 185 7.19 -6.24 16.09
C MET A 185 7.10 -7.03 14.79
N PHE A 186 8.05 -7.92 14.53
CA PHE A 186 8.06 -8.74 13.33
C PHE A 186 6.89 -9.74 13.30
N LEU A 187 6.62 -10.40 14.44
CA LEU A 187 5.50 -11.33 14.59
C LEU A 187 4.14 -10.62 14.74
N GLY A 188 4.15 -9.35 15.18
CA GLY A 188 2.93 -8.56 15.29
C GLY A 188 2.20 -8.67 16.63
N LYS A 189 2.93 -8.61 17.73
CA LYS A 189 2.38 -8.53 19.09
C LYS A 189 2.38 -7.10 19.60
N ILE A 190 2.03 -6.15 18.75
CA ILE A 190 2.04 -4.71 19.02
C ILE A 190 0.66 -4.10 18.78
N GLY A 191 0.37 -2.97 19.45
CA GLY A 191 -0.78 -2.13 19.14
C GLY A 191 -0.55 -1.34 17.87
N GLY A 192 -1.59 -1.19 17.05
CA GLY A 192 -1.52 -0.47 15.78
C GLY A 192 -2.79 -0.61 14.96
N SER A 193 -2.73 -0.24 13.70
CA SER A 193 -3.82 -0.48 12.76
C SER A 193 -3.95 -1.98 12.44
N LEU A 194 -5.13 -2.39 11.98
CA LEU A 194 -5.46 -3.80 11.75
C LEU A 194 -4.43 -4.54 10.88
N GLY A 195 -3.98 -3.94 9.80
CA GLY A 195 -3.07 -4.57 8.84
C GLY A 195 -1.59 -4.41 9.17
N GLU A 196 -1.23 -3.57 10.14
CA GLU A 196 0.16 -3.30 10.51
C GLU A 196 0.72 -4.29 11.52
N VAL A 197 -0.13 -5.14 12.08
CA VAL A 197 0.19 -5.96 13.24
C VAL A 197 1.30 -6.96 12.94
N SER A 198 1.30 -7.66 11.80
CA SER A 198 2.33 -8.67 11.50
C SER A 198 3.07 -8.40 10.20
N SER A 199 4.31 -7.95 10.32
CA SER A 199 5.21 -7.80 9.17
C SER A 199 5.49 -9.13 8.48
N LEU A 200 5.55 -10.25 9.23
CA LEU A 200 5.74 -11.60 8.69
C LEU A 200 4.61 -11.98 7.73
N CYS A 201 3.34 -11.82 8.15
CA CYS A 201 2.18 -12.17 7.32
C CYS A 201 2.13 -11.35 6.05
N LEU A 202 2.48 -10.05 6.13
CA LEU A 202 2.55 -9.17 4.95
C LEU A 202 3.68 -9.58 4.00
N LEU A 203 4.83 -9.99 4.52
CA LEU A 203 5.94 -10.51 3.71
C LEU A 203 5.54 -11.80 2.99
N VAL A 204 4.89 -12.74 3.68
CA VAL A 204 4.39 -13.99 3.06
C VAL A 204 3.42 -13.66 1.91
N GLY A 205 2.47 -12.75 2.14
CA GLY A 205 1.57 -12.27 1.09
C GLY A 205 2.31 -11.58 -0.07
N GLY A 206 3.32 -10.76 0.24
CA GLY A 206 4.15 -10.09 -0.76
C GLY A 206 4.96 -11.07 -1.62
N VAL A 207 5.57 -12.08 -1.00
CA VAL A 207 6.30 -13.14 -1.72
C VAL A 207 5.34 -13.92 -2.64
N PHE A 208 4.14 -14.23 -2.17
CA PHE A 208 3.12 -14.87 -3.00
C PHE A 208 2.80 -14.02 -4.25
N LEU A 209 2.59 -12.71 -4.10
CA LEU A 209 2.32 -11.82 -5.23
C LEU A 209 3.53 -11.67 -6.18
N LEU A 210 4.76 -11.72 -5.67
CA LEU A 210 5.97 -11.73 -6.50
C LEU A 210 6.10 -13.02 -7.32
N ILE A 211 5.82 -14.19 -6.73
CA ILE A 211 5.83 -15.49 -7.43
C ILE A 211 4.75 -15.52 -8.51
N ARG A 212 3.57 -15.01 -8.22
CA ARG A 212 2.47 -14.85 -9.18
C ARG A 212 2.73 -13.77 -10.23
N LYS A 213 3.80 -12.99 -10.10
CA LYS A 213 4.15 -11.85 -10.97
C LYS A 213 3.08 -10.75 -11.02
N VAL A 214 2.26 -10.67 -9.99
CA VAL A 214 1.26 -9.60 -9.84
C VAL A 214 1.93 -8.27 -9.53
N ILE A 215 2.98 -8.27 -8.69
CA ILE A 215 3.74 -7.07 -8.36
C ILE A 215 5.20 -7.20 -8.80
N SER A 216 5.86 -6.05 -9.04
CA SER A 216 7.30 -6.00 -9.27
C SER A 216 8.04 -5.70 -7.96
N TRP A 217 9.22 -6.30 -7.78
CA TRP A 217 10.05 -6.09 -6.59
C TRP A 217 10.68 -4.70 -6.48
N HIS A 218 10.70 -3.93 -7.59
CA HIS A 218 11.42 -2.64 -7.69
C HIS A 218 10.90 -1.61 -6.68
N THR A 219 9.57 -1.39 -6.62
CA THR A 219 8.97 -0.42 -5.72
C THR A 219 9.12 -0.80 -4.25
N PRO A 220 8.75 -2.03 -3.79
CA PRO A 220 8.89 -2.40 -2.39
C PRO A 220 10.33 -2.34 -1.89
N VAL A 221 11.28 -2.88 -2.67
CA VAL A 221 12.69 -2.91 -2.27
C VAL A 221 13.29 -1.51 -2.22
N ALA A 222 12.98 -0.65 -3.20
CA ALA A 222 13.44 0.74 -3.20
C ALA A 222 12.86 1.52 -2.01
N TYR A 223 11.59 1.33 -1.70
CA TYR A 223 10.92 2.03 -0.61
C TYR A 223 11.49 1.60 0.76
N ILE A 224 11.45 0.30 1.07
CA ILE A 224 11.97 -0.25 2.34
C ILE A 224 13.47 0.04 2.48
N GLY A 225 14.25 -0.15 1.41
CA GLY A 225 15.69 0.10 1.41
C GLY A 225 16.03 1.56 1.70
N THR A 226 15.31 2.51 1.10
CA THR A 226 15.53 3.93 1.37
C THR A 226 15.21 4.29 2.82
N VAL A 227 14.09 3.79 3.37
CA VAL A 227 13.77 4.02 4.78
C VAL A 227 14.83 3.38 5.68
N ALA A 228 15.26 2.15 5.40
CA ALA A 228 16.29 1.47 6.18
C ALA A 228 17.63 2.23 6.20
N ILE A 229 18.10 2.67 5.04
CA ILE A 229 19.37 3.42 4.93
C ILE A 229 19.28 4.76 5.67
N LEU A 230 18.19 5.51 5.46
CA LEU A 230 18.03 6.82 6.09
C LEU A 230 17.89 6.73 7.61
N THR A 231 17.14 5.75 8.12
CA THR A 231 16.98 5.57 9.56
C THR A 231 18.25 5.04 10.22
N LEU A 232 19.04 4.22 9.51
CA LEU A 232 20.36 3.79 9.99
C LEU A 232 21.32 4.97 10.19
N ILE A 233 21.34 5.91 9.24
CA ILE A 233 22.20 7.10 9.28
C ILE A 233 21.68 8.15 10.27
N ALA A 234 20.36 8.29 10.38
CA ALA A 234 19.70 9.30 11.21
C ALA A 234 19.45 8.86 12.66
N ALA A 235 20.05 7.75 13.10
CA ALA A 235 19.88 7.25 14.46
C ALA A 235 20.39 8.29 15.48
N PRO A 236 19.61 8.56 16.57
CA PRO A 236 20.04 9.48 17.62
C PRO A 236 21.29 8.97 18.34
N ALA A 237 22.14 9.88 18.86
CA ALA A 237 23.30 9.52 19.62
C ALA A 237 22.93 8.71 20.89
N GLY A 238 23.61 7.58 21.09
CA GLY A 238 23.33 6.67 22.22
C GLY A 238 22.37 5.52 21.92
N ILE A 239 21.81 5.45 20.68
CA ILE A 239 20.95 4.35 20.23
C ILE A 239 21.68 3.57 19.13
N SER A 240 21.57 2.22 19.18
CA SER A 240 22.09 1.37 18.10
C SER A 240 21.38 1.73 16.77
N GLY A 241 22.15 2.09 15.75
CA GLY A 241 21.59 2.43 14.43
C GLY A 241 20.79 1.27 13.82
N VAL A 242 21.22 0.03 14.06
CA VAL A 242 20.55 -1.17 13.54
C VAL A 242 19.19 -1.37 14.23
N ASP A 243 19.13 -1.23 15.56
CA ASP A 243 17.87 -1.35 16.28
C ASP A 243 16.91 -0.23 15.86
N TYR A 244 17.38 1.01 15.81
CA TYR A 244 16.58 2.13 15.36
C TYR A 244 16.00 1.89 13.95
N MET A 245 16.82 1.37 13.02
CA MET A 245 16.40 0.99 11.68
C MET A 245 15.29 -0.09 11.73
N LEU A 246 15.50 -1.18 12.49
CA LEU A 246 14.56 -2.29 12.55
C LEU A 246 13.20 -1.87 13.12
N TYR A 247 13.21 -1.06 14.19
CA TYR A 247 11.97 -0.51 14.75
C TYR A 247 11.24 0.40 13.77
N ASN A 248 11.94 1.18 12.94
CA ASN A 248 11.33 2.02 11.91
C ASN A 248 10.80 1.21 10.72
N VAL A 249 11.46 0.11 10.36
CA VAL A 249 11.05 -0.74 9.22
C VAL A 249 9.85 -1.61 9.59
N PHE A 250 9.86 -2.23 10.78
CA PHE A 250 8.77 -3.10 11.23
C PHE A 250 7.65 -2.33 11.95
N GLY A 251 7.90 -1.09 12.35
CA GLY A 251 6.91 -0.23 12.98
C GLY A 251 6.04 0.51 11.97
N GLY A 252 4.73 0.59 12.26
CA GLY A 252 3.76 1.27 11.43
C GLY A 252 3.50 0.58 10.11
N GLY A 253 2.76 1.26 9.24
CA GLY A 253 2.26 0.72 7.98
C GLY A 253 3.27 0.61 6.84
N LEU A 254 4.60 0.63 7.09
CA LEU A 254 5.59 0.61 6.02
C LEU A 254 5.52 -0.66 5.18
N MET A 255 5.42 -1.83 5.82
CA MET A 255 5.33 -3.12 5.12
C MET A 255 4.07 -3.23 4.30
N LEU A 256 2.91 -2.89 4.87
CA LEU A 256 1.63 -2.87 4.16
C LEU A 256 1.66 -1.84 3.01
N GLY A 257 2.13 -0.63 3.28
CA GLY A 257 2.20 0.46 2.31
C GLY A 257 3.13 0.15 1.14
N SER A 258 4.32 -0.36 1.40
CA SER A 258 5.32 -0.63 0.36
C SER A 258 4.95 -1.82 -0.54
N ILE A 259 4.38 -2.89 0.03
CA ILE A 259 4.09 -4.14 -0.69
C ILE A 259 2.75 -4.09 -1.41
N PHE A 260 1.69 -3.57 -0.77
CA PHE A 260 0.33 -3.67 -1.30
C PHE A 260 -0.25 -2.34 -1.80
N MET A 261 0.22 -1.20 -1.29
CA MET A 261 -0.38 0.09 -1.63
C MET A 261 0.46 0.92 -2.61
N ALA A 262 1.78 0.90 -2.48
CA ALA A 262 2.68 1.58 -3.40
C ALA A 262 2.87 0.83 -4.74
N THR A 263 2.41 -0.41 -4.82
CA THR A 263 2.44 -1.26 -6.02
C THR A 263 1.12 -1.30 -6.78
N ASP A 264 0.17 -0.45 -6.43
CA ASP A 264 -1.11 -0.35 -7.13
C ASP A 264 -0.90 0.04 -8.62
N TYR A 265 -1.50 -0.72 -9.54
CA TYR A 265 -1.32 -0.54 -10.98
C TYR A 265 -1.72 0.83 -11.50
N ALA A 266 -2.77 1.43 -10.94
CA ALA A 266 -3.29 2.71 -11.41
C ALA A 266 -2.45 3.91 -10.98
N THR A 267 -1.77 3.79 -9.83
CA THR A 267 -1.13 4.93 -9.16
C THR A 267 0.39 4.84 -9.08
N SER A 268 0.99 3.73 -9.56
CA SER A 268 2.44 3.54 -9.62
C SER A 268 2.98 3.71 -11.05
N PRO A 269 4.26 4.09 -11.24
CA PRO A 269 4.87 4.22 -12.55
C PRO A 269 4.93 2.89 -13.32
N VAL A 270 4.74 2.95 -14.63
CA VAL A 270 4.77 1.79 -15.52
C VAL A 270 6.20 1.26 -15.74
N THR A 271 7.20 2.14 -15.78
CA THR A 271 8.58 1.78 -16.11
C THR A 271 9.35 1.32 -14.87
N LYS A 272 10.19 0.27 -15.03
CA LYS A 272 11.04 -0.22 -13.92
C LYS A 272 11.92 0.87 -13.27
N PRO A 273 12.62 1.74 -14.04
CA PRO A 273 13.36 2.86 -13.44
C PRO A 273 12.45 3.87 -12.75
N GLY A 274 11.25 4.12 -13.30
CA GLY A 274 10.24 4.97 -12.67
C GLY A 274 9.80 4.41 -11.32
N GLN A 275 9.59 3.10 -11.22
CA GLN A 275 9.24 2.41 -9.98
C GLN A 275 10.33 2.53 -8.90
N LEU A 276 11.62 2.47 -9.28
CA LEU A 276 12.72 2.70 -8.34
C LEU A 276 12.72 4.14 -7.82
N VAL A 277 12.60 5.13 -8.71
CA VAL A 277 12.55 6.55 -8.32
C VAL A 277 11.33 6.83 -7.44
N PHE A 278 10.17 6.25 -7.79
CA PHE A 278 8.94 6.34 -7.00
C PHE A 278 9.13 5.77 -5.59
N GLY A 279 9.71 4.56 -5.47
CA GLY A 279 9.98 3.93 -4.19
C GLY A 279 10.97 4.74 -3.33
N ILE A 280 12.04 5.27 -3.93
CA ILE A 280 13.00 6.16 -3.25
C ILE A 280 12.29 7.42 -2.78
N GLY A 281 11.45 8.05 -3.60
CA GLY A 281 10.69 9.23 -3.24
C GLY A 281 9.72 8.99 -2.07
N CYS A 282 8.99 7.85 -2.11
CA CYS A 282 8.15 7.43 -0.99
C CYS A 282 8.97 7.27 0.31
N GLY A 283 10.15 6.63 0.23
CA GLY A 283 11.04 6.43 1.38
C GLY A 283 11.54 7.73 1.98
N LEU A 284 12.02 8.65 1.14
CA LEU A 284 12.48 9.98 1.56
C LEU A 284 11.36 10.76 2.28
N LEU A 285 10.18 10.84 1.66
CA LEU A 285 9.03 11.52 2.23
C LEU A 285 8.56 10.88 3.54
N THR A 286 8.56 9.54 3.62
CA THR A 286 8.19 8.85 4.87
C THR A 286 9.14 9.21 6.01
N CYS A 287 10.46 9.17 5.78
CA CYS A 287 11.45 9.54 6.79
C CYS A 287 11.31 11.01 7.19
N PHE A 288 11.09 11.89 6.19
CA PHE A 288 10.88 13.31 6.45
C PHE A 288 9.64 13.58 7.31
N ILE A 289 8.50 12.96 6.97
CA ILE A 289 7.24 13.12 7.73
C ILE A 289 7.37 12.52 9.13
N ARG A 290 8.01 11.35 9.29
CA ARG A 290 8.25 10.75 10.61
C ARG A 290 9.10 11.64 11.51
N ARG A 291 10.12 12.32 10.95
CA ARG A 291 11.04 13.18 11.72
C ARG A 291 10.47 14.54 12.04
N PHE A 292 9.82 15.18 11.08
CA PHE A 292 9.39 16.60 11.17
C PHE A 292 7.87 16.77 11.21
N GLY A 293 7.09 15.78 10.76
CA GLY A 293 5.64 15.88 10.70
C GLY A 293 4.96 15.70 12.06
N SER A 294 3.69 16.05 12.15
CA SER A 294 2.87 15.87 13.37
C SER A 294 2.50 14.40 13.61
N TYR A 295 2.28 13.64 12.55
CA TYR A 295 1.89 12.23 12.64
C TYR A 295 3.09 11.28 12.60
N PRO A 296 3.12 10.23 13.44
CA PRO A 296 4.27 9.33 13.54
C PRO A 296 4.43 8.38 12.34
N GLU A 297 3.37 8.06 11.60
CA GLU A 297 3.42 7.02 10.56
C GLU A 297 3.96 7.50 9.21
N GLY A 298 3.47 8.57 8.67
CA GLY A 298 3.94 9.20 7.43
C GLY A 298 3.71 8.44 6.11
N VAL A 299 3.55 7.10 6.14
CA VAL A 299 3.47 6.24 4.95
C VAL A 299 2.28 6.61 4.05
N CYS A 300 1.12 6.85 4.64
CA CYS A 300 -0.09 7.22 3.91
C CYS A 300 0.12 8.49 3.06
N TYR A 301 0.60 9.54 3.68
CA TYR A 301 0.83 10.82 2.98
C TYR A 301 1.98 10.75 1.98
N SER A 302 3.04 10.02 2.29
CA SER A 302 4.16 9.86 1.35
C SER A 302 3.74 9.19 0.05
N ILE A 303 2.95 8.12 0.13
CA ILE A 303 2.42 7.43 -1.07
C ILE A 303 1.45 8.35 -1.82
N LEU A 304 0.53 9.05 -1.13
CA LEU A 304 -0.41 9.95 -1.78
C LEU A 304 0.29 11.10 -2.52
N ILE A 305 1.32 11.70 -1.93
CA ILE A 305 2.11 12.76 -2.58
C ILE A 305 2.84 12.20 -3.81
N MET A 306 3.46 11.02 -3.68
CA MET A 306 4.16 10.39 -4.79
C MET A 306 3.21 9.92 -5.89
N ASN A 307 1.98 9.50 -5.58
CA ASN A 307 0.95 9.21 -6.58
C ASN A 307 0.66 10.42 -7.47
N CYS A 308 0.60 11.64 -6.90
CA CYS A 308 0.45 12.86 -7.68
C CYS A 308 1.62 13.12 -8.64
N THR A 309 2.81 12.60 -8.34
CA THR A 309 4.00 12.77 -9.19
C THR A 309 4.17 11.66 -10.22
N THR A 310 3.40 10.58 -10.16
CA THR A 310 3.51 9.42 -11.07
C THR A 310 3.39 9.82 -12.54
N TRP A 311 2.44 10.70 -12.86
CA TRP A 311 2.30 11.24 -14.22
C TRP A 311 3.58 11.93 -14.71
N LEU A 312 4.27 12.65 -13.82
CA LEU A 312 5.54 13.32 -14.15
C LEU A 312 6.65 12.28 -14.41
N LEU A 313 6.74 11.25 -13.57
CA LEU A 313 7.70 10.16 -13.74
C LEU A 313 7.49 9.42 -15.05
N ASP A 314 6.27 9.07 -15.41
CA ASP A 314 5.95 8.39 -16.66
C ASP A 314 6.18 9.28 -17.90
N LYS A 315 6.08 10.61 -17.76
CA LYS A 315 6.41 11.54 -18.83
C LYS A 315 7.90 11.62 -19.12
N TYR A 316 8.74 11.65 -18.08
CA TYR A 316 10.19 11.84 -18.24
C TYR A 316 11.00 10.54 -18.32
N ILE A 317 10.54 9.48 -17.64
CA ILE A 317 11.22 8.17 -17.62
C ILE A 317 10.51 7.21 -18.57
N ARG A 318 10.65 7.47 -19.88
CA ARG A 318 10.07 6.62 -20.93
C ARG A 318 11.04 5.53 -21.38
N PRO A 319 10.53 4.33 -21.72
CA PRO A 319 11.36 3.33 -22.38
C PRO A 319 11.80 3.83 -23.76
N THR A 320 12.96 3.37 -24.20
CA THR A 320 13.42 3.65 -25.57
C THR A 320 12.46 3.03 -26.56
N ILE A 321 12.03 3.83 -27.56
CA ILE A 321 11.14 3.35 -28.62
C ILE A 321 11.86 2.23 -29.37
N TYR A 322 11.17 1.11 -29.63
CA TYR A 322 11.73 0.01 -30.41
C TYR A 322 12.12 0.48 -31.82
N GLY A 323 13.33 0.16 -32.26
CA GLY A 323 13.86 0.60 -33.55
C GLY A 323 14.40 2.04 -33.60
N ALA A 324 14.30 2.82 -32.51
CA ALA A 324 14.95 4.12 -32.48
C ALA A 324 16.48 3.96 -32.40
N VAL A 325 17.17 4.34 -33.47
CA VAL A 325 18.63 4.43 -33.48
C VAL A 325 19.02 5.55 -32.53
N LYS A 326 19.83 5.25 -31.48
CA LYS A 326 20.43 6.30 -30.65
C LYS A 326 21.22 7.21 -31.59
N LYS A 327 20.78 8.46 -31.76
CA LYS A 327 21.61 9.49 -32.41
C LYS A 327 22.91 9.55 -31.60
N GLU A 328 23.99 9.06 -32.19
CA GLU A 328 25.29 9.16 -31.57
C GLU A 328 25.59 10.63 -31.32
N LYS A 329 26.16 10.93 -30.14
CA LYS A 329 26.63 12.27 -29.74
C LYS A 329 27.77 12.80 -30.64
N LYS A 330 27.91 12.34 -31.87
CA LYS A 330 28.95 12.73 -32.80
C LYS A 330 28.71 14.11 -33.45
N GLU A 331 27.46 14.53 -33.60
CA GLU A 331 27.19 15.81 -34.26
C GLU A 331 27.55 17.07 -33.43
N LYS A 332 27.77 16.95 -32.11
CA LYS A 332 28.22 18.10 -31.28
C LYS A 332 29.73 18.34 -31.33
N LYS A 333 30.54 17.39 -31.81
CA LYS A 333 31.97 17.57 -31.93
C LYS A 333 32.43 18.12 -33.29
N GLU A 334 31.57 18.05 -34.32
CA GLU A 334 31.88 18.61 -35.64
C GLU A 334 31.40 20.04 -35.81
N ALA A 335 30.44 20.50 -34.99
CA ALA A 335 30.00 21.90 -34.99
C ALA A 335 30.88 22.83 -34.12
N THR A 336 31.94 22.30 -33.50
CA THR A 336 32.87 23.08 -32.65
C THR A 336 34.31 22.99 -33.19
N LYS A 337 34.51 22.58 -34.41
CA LYS A 337 35.69 22.77 -35.21
C LYS A 337 35.36 23.66 -36.42
#